data_7babe63967c573953065bd2a94b2b9a9
#
_entry.id   7babe63967c573953065bd2a94b2b9a9
#
_cell.length_a   1.000
_cell.length_b   1.000
_cell.length_c   1.000
_cell.angle_alpha   90.00
_cell.angle_beta   90.00
_cell.angle_gamma   90.00
#
_symmetry.space_group_name_H-M   'P 1'
#
loop_
_entity.id
_entity.type
_entity.pdbx_description
1 polymer ?
#
loop_
_entity_poly.entity_id
_entity_poly.type
_entity_poly.pdbx_seq_one_letter_code
_entity_poly.pdbx_strand_id
1 'polypeptide(L)'
;MKEILSKREKEIAELVTWGASCKEISCILNISVETVKEHIKHIKRKLGINKSTEIGAYIFCTEYDVPVHRDRLGRIRNIVAAITCVFAFILVEYQQLNVIRTRTTRNVRISAKSRQARRGK
;
A
#
# COMPACT_ATOMS: atom_id res chain seq x y z
N MET A 1 -28.16 16.88 2.94
CA MET A 1 -27.25 15.72 3.10
C MET A 1 -28.07 14.45 3.27
N LYS A 2 -27.95 13.49 2.37
CA LYS A 2 -28.57 12.17 2.57
C LYS A 2 -27.88 11.49 3.76
N GLU A 3 -28.63 11.21 4.82
CA GLU A 3 -28.13 10.36 5.91
C GLU A 3 -27.92 8.94 5.40
N ILE A 4 -26.68 8.63 5.01
CA ILE A 4 -26.30 7.32 4.46
C ILE A 4 -26.20 6.29 5.60
N LEU A 5 -25.83 6.75 6.82
CA LEU A 5 -25.66 5.91 7.99
C LEU A 5 -26.85 6.06 8.97
N SER A 6 -27.27 4.96 9.58
CA SER A 6 -28.23 5.00 10.68
C SER A 6 -27.61 5.63 11.92
N LYS A 7 -28.44 6.06 12.90
CA LYS A 7 -27.97 6.66 14.14
C LYS A 7 -26.92 5.78 14.84
N ARG A 8 -27.17 4.49 14.95
CA ARG A 8 -26.25 3.53 15.59
C ARG A 8 -24.95 3.35 14.81
N GLU A 9 -25.02 3.35 13.48
CA GLU A 9 -23.83 3.28 12.61
C GLU A 9 -22.99 4.56 12.74
N LYS A 10 -23.60 5.73 12.92
CA LYS A 10 -22.85 6.98 13.18
C LYS A 10 -22.09 6.90 14.51
N GLU A 11 -22.73 6.49 15.61
CA GLU A 11 -22.10 6.33 16.92
C GLU A 11 -20.87 5.41 16.84
N ILE A 12 -21.01 4.26 16.16
CA ILE A 12 -19.90 3.33 15.97
C ILE A 12 -18.80 3.93 15.09
N ALA A 13 -19.18 4.62 14.02
CA ALA A 13 -18.23 5.23 13.10
C ALA A 13 -17.42 6.36 13.78
N GLU A 14 -18.03 7.14 14.66
CA GLU A 14 -17.35 8.15 15.48
C GLU A 14 -16.33 7.49 16.42
N LEU A 15 -16.70 6.44 17.14
CA LEU A 15 -15.79 5.73 18.03
C LEU A 15 -14.59 5.11 17.26
N VAL A 16 -14.84 4.56 16.07
CA VAL A 16 -13.77 4.08 15.17
C VAL A 16 -12.86 5.23 14.74
N THR A 17 -13.40 6.41 14.49
CA THR A 17 -12.64 7.61 14.12
C THR A 17 -11.70 8.05 15.25
N TRP A 18 -12.14 7.93 16.50
CA TRP A 18 -11.33 8.17 17.70
C TRP A 18 -10.29 7.07 17.97
N GLY A 19 -10.27 6.02 17.17
CA GLY A 19 -9.31 4.92 17.26
C GLY A 19 -9.70 3.83 18.26
N ALA A 20 -10.97 3.80 18.71
CA ALA A 20 -11.46 2.76 19.60
C ALA A 20 -11.42 1.38 18.92
N SER A 21 -10.95 0.37 19.64
CA SER A 21 -10.97 -1.02 19.22
C SER A 21 -12.39 -1.60 19.29
N CYS A 22 -12.64 -2.69 18.55
CA CYS A 22 -13.97 -3.35 18.61
C CYS A 22 -14.37 -3.79 20.04
N LYS A 23 -13.40 -4.12 20.89
CA LYS A 23 -13.65 -4.48 22.29
C LYS A 23 -14.08 -3.27 23.11
N GLU A 24 -13.41 -2.14 22.97
CA GLU A 24 -13.77 -0.88 23.66
C GLU A 24 -15.14 -0.39 23.22
N ILE A 25 -15.42 -0.43 21.90
CA ILE A 25 -16.73 -0.07 21.36
C ILE A 25 -17.83 -0.99 21.95
N SER A 26 -17.58 -2.30 22.05
CA SER A 26 -18.52 -3.25 22.62
C SER A 26 -18.83 -2.94 24.08
N CYS A 27 -17.83 -2.56 24.87
CA CYS A 27 -18.01 -2.12 26.26
C CYS A 27 -18.79 -0.80 26.37
N ILE A 28 -18.43 0.20 25.58
CA ILE A 28 -19.05 1.53 25.59
C ILE A 28 -20.54 1.44 25.18
N LEU A 29 -20.84 0.66 24.17
CA LEU A 29 -22.18 0.56 23.59
C LEU A 29 -23.01 -0.60 24.17
N ASN A 30 -22.42 -1.40 25.06
CA ASN A 30 -23.03 -2.58 25.67
C ASN A 30 -23.64 -3.57 24.67
N ILE A 31 -22.85 -3.90 23.65
CA ILE A 31 -23.19 -4.87 22.58
C ILE A 31 -22.04 -5.87 22.38
N SER A 32 -22.32 -6.98 21.71
CA SER A 32 -21.25 -7.97 21.45
C SER A 32 -20.20 -7.45 20.47
N VAL A 33 -18.98 -7.95 20.60
CA VAL A 33 -17.88 -7.61 19.67
C VAL A 33 -18.22 -8.01 18.23
N GLU A 34 -18.92 -9.12 18.06
CA GLU A 34 -19.39 -9.60 16.76
C GLU A 34 -20.39 -8.62 16.14
N THR A 35 -21.32 -8.09 16.94
CA THR A 35 -22.28 -7.06 16.50
C THR A 35 -21.54 -5.79 16.04
N VAL A 36 -20.50 -5.36 16.78
CA VAL A 36 -19.66 -4.22 16.37
C VAL A 36 -19.00 -4.46 15.01
N LYS A 37 -18.41 -5.65 14.82
CA LYS A 37 -17.79 -6.02 13.54
C LYS A 37 -18.77 -6.00 12.37
N GLU A 38 -19.99 -6.51 12.57
CA GLU A 38 -21.02 -6.47 11.53
C GLU A 38 -21.48 -5.04 11.23
N HIS A 39 -21.62 -4.18 12.23
CA HIS A 39 -21.89 -2.76 11.97
C HIS A 39 -20.77 -2.09 11.17
N ILE A 40 -19.49 -2.31 11.52
CA ILE A 40 -18.35 -1.77 10.78
C ILE A 40 -18.37 -2.28 9.33
N LYS A 41 -18.71 -3.53 9.09
CA LYS A 41 -18.82 -4.11 7.75
C LYS A 41 -19.97 -3.45 6.95
N HIS A 42 -21.11 -3.20 7.58
CA HIS A 42 -22.22 -2.49 6.96
C HIS A 42 -21.86 -1.03 6.63
N ILE A 43 -21.20 -0.32 7.56
CA ILE A 43 -20.69 1.04 7.32
C ILE A 43 -19.77 1.06 6.12
N LYS A 44 -18.79 0.18 6.07
CA LYS A 44 -17.86 0.09 4.93
C LYS A 44 -18.59 -0.13 3.60
N ARG A 45 -19.57 -1.02 3.58
CA ARG A 45 -20.38 -1.30 2.38
C ARG A 45 -21.20 -0.10 1.95
N LYS A 46 -21.85 0.60 2.88
CA LYS A 46 -22.67 1.80 2.59
C LYS A 46 -21.82 2.96 2.09
N LEU A 47 -20.62 3.14 2.67
CA LEU A 47 -19.69 4.20 2.27
C LEU A 47 -18.82 3.81 1.06
N GLY A 48 -18.85 2.53 0.63
CA GLY A 48 -18.05 2.02 -0.47
C GLY A 48 -16.54 2.08 -0.18
N ILE A 49 -16.13 1.84 1.07
CA ILE A 49 -14.74 1.88 1.54
C ILE A 49 -14.28 0.49 1.99
N ASN A 50 -12.98 0.25 1.95
CA ASN A 50 -12.42 -1.05 2.30
C ASN A 50 -11.73 -1.07 3.68
N LYS A 51 -11.11 0.04 4.06
CA LYS A 51 -10.34 0.14 5.31
C LYS A 51 -11.13 0.85 6.39
N SER A 52 -10.97 0.41 7.65
CA SER A 52 -11.61 1.09 8.79
C SER A 52 -11.07 2.50 9.02
N THR A 53 -9.81 2.75 8.68
CA THR A 53 -9.19 4.09 8.74
C THR A 53 -9.84 5.10 7.76
N GLU A 54 -10.43 4.62 6.68
CA GLU A 54 -11.14 5.47 5.71
C GLU A 54 -12.48 5.97 6.26
N ILE A 55 -13.05 5.30 7.28
CA ILE A 55 -14.28 5.74 7.97
C ILE A 55 -14.06 7.12 8.60
N GLY A 56 -12.94 7.27 9.34
CA GLY A 56 -12.60 8.55 9.98
C GLY A 56 -12.39 9.67 8.98
N ALA A 57 -11.67 9.39 7.90
CA ALA A 57 -11.48 10.36 6.81
C ALA A 57 -12.82 10.79 6.18
N TYR A 58 -13.74 9.85 5.99
CA TYR A 58 -15.06 10.13 5.43
C TYR A 58 -15.89 11.03 6.38
N ILE A 59 -15.94 10.69 7.68
CA ILE A 59 -16.67 11.47 8.68
C ILE A 59 -16.11 12.90 8.75
N PHE A 60 -14.77 13.02 8.85
CA PHE A 60 -14.11 14.32 8.90
C PHE A 60 -14.45 15.18 7.66
N CYS A 61 -14.35 14.61 6.48
CA CYS A 61 -14.69 15.33 5.24
C CYS A 61 -16.17 15.72 5.17
N THR A 62 -17.05 14.90 5.76
CA THR A 62 -18.49 15.20 5.78
C THR A 62 -18.84 16.29 6.80
N GLU A 63 -18.18 16.29 7.96
CA GLU A 63 -18.38 17.26 9.04
C GLU A 63 -17.89 18.66 8.63
N TYR A 64 -16.75 18.74 7.97
CA TYR A 64 -16.11 20.00 7.58
C TYR A 64 -16.35 20.40 6.11
N ASP A 65 -17.24 19.70 5.41
CA ASP A 65 -17.58 19.93 3.99
C ASP A 65 -16.34 19.97 3.06
N VAL A 66 -15.32 19.15 3.41
CA VAL A 66 -14.09 19.05 2.62
C VAL A 66 -14.30 18.05 1.50
N PRO A 67 -14.07 18.44 0.22
CA PRO A 67 -14.25 17.52 -0.90
C PRO A 67 -13.29 16.32 -0.81
N VAL A 68 -13.86 15.13 -0.70
CA VAL A 68 -13.07 13.87 -0.70
C VAL A 68 -12.52 13.61 -2.09
N HIS A 69 -11.28 13.99 -2.35
CA HIS A 69 -10.59 13.68 -3.60
C HIS A 69 -10.06 12.24 -3.61
N ARG A 70 -10.96 11.25 -3.71
CA ARG A 70 -10.61 9.84 -3.88
C ARG A 70 -9.63 9.60 -5.04
N ASP A 71 -9.80 10.37 -6.10
CA ASP A 71 -8.99 10.24 -7.32
C ASP A 71 -7.53 10.64 -7.14
N ARG A 72 -7.21 11.50 -6.17
CA ARG A 72 -5.81 11.86 -5.87
C ARG A 72 -5.01 10.69 -5.33
N LEU A 73 -5.57 9.92 -4.41
CA LEU A 73 -4.89 8.73 -3.84
C LEU A 73 -4.68 7.64 -4.89
N GLY A 74 -5.66 7.43 -5.77
CA GLY A 74 -5.53 6.51 -6.90
C GLY A 74 -4.41 6.90 -7.86
N ARG A 75 -4.33 8.19 -8.22
CA ARG A 75 -3.27 8.73 -9.08
C ARG A 75 -1.88 8.61 -8.44
N ILE A 76 -1.74 8.97 -7.18
CA ILE A 76 -0.46 8.85 -6.45
C ILE A 76 -0.02 7.41 -6.38
N ARG A 77 -0.92 6.46 -6.08
CA ARG A 77 -0.62 5.03 -6.05
C ARG A 77 -0.13 4.52 -7.41
N ASN A 78 -0.76 4.94 -8.49
CA ASN A 78 -0.37 4.54 -9.85
C ASN A 78 0.99 5.14 -10.25
N ILE A 79 1.27 6.39 -9.87
CA ILE A 79 2.57 7.05 -10.10
C ILE A 79 3.68 6.31 -9.33
N VAL A 80 3.46 6.00 -8.06
CA VAL A 80 4.42 5.26 -7.23
C VAL A 80 4.68 3.87 -7.81
N ALA A 81 3.63 3.15 -8.25
CA ALA A 81 3.77 1.85 -8.89
C ALA A 81 4.59 1.95 -10.19
N ALA A 82 4.34 2.95 -11.03
CA ALA A 82 5.09 3.18 -12.28
C ALA A 82 6.57 3.47 -11.99
N ILE A 83 6.88 4.34 -11.02
CA ILE A 83 8.27 4.65 -10.62
C ILE A 83 8.97 3.40 -10.11
N THR A 84 8.29 2.57 -9.29
CA THR A 84 8.85 1.33 -8.77
C THR A 84 9.17 0.33 -9.89
N CYS A 85 8.27 0.19 -10.87
CA CYS A 85 8.51 -0.66 -12.04
C CYS A 85 9.71 -0.19 -12.88
N VAL A 86 9.82 1.11 -13.14
CA VAL A 86 10.96 1.69 -13.88
C VAL A 86 12.27 1.46 -13.13
N PHE A 87 12.28 1.67 -11.82
CA PHE A 87 13.47 1.45 -10.99
C PHE A 87 13.88 -0.02 -10.97
N ALA A 88 12.92 -0.95 -10.85
CA ALA A 88 13.18 -2.38 -10.93
C ALA A 88 13.78 -2.78 -12.29
N PHE A 89 13.27 -2.22 -13.40
CA PHE A 89 13.80 -2.44 -14.74
C PHE A 89 15.26 -1.97 -14.86
N ILE A 90 15.57 -0.77 -14.39
CA ILE A 90 16.94 -0.22 -14.37
C ILE A 90 17.89 -1.13 -13.57
N LEU A 91 17.45 -1.65 -12.42
CA LEU A 91 18.26 -2.57 -11.61
C LEU A 91 18.56 -3.88 -12.35
N VAL A 92 17.61 -4.43 -13.09
CA VAL A 92 17.79 -5.64 -13.90
C VAL A 92 18.83 -5.40 -15.00
N GLU A 93 18.72 -4.29 -15.74
CA GLU A 93 19.69 -3.91 -16.77
C GLU A 93 21.09 -3.71 -16.19
N TYR A 94 21.21 -3.06 -15.05
CA TYR A 94 22.49 -2.87 -14.37
C TYR A 94 23.13 -4.21 -13.97
N GLN A 95 22.35 -5.18 -13.51
CA GLN A 95 22.84 -6.53 -13.23
C GLN A 95 23.35 -7.24 -14.49
N GLN A 96 22.65 -7.11 -15.61
CA GLN A 96 23.08 -7.70 -16.88
C GLN A 96 24.41 -7.13 -17.35
N LEU A 97 24.61 -5.81 -17.27
CA LEU A 97 25.87 -5.15 -17.62
C LEU A 97 27.04 -5.64 -16.76
N ASN A 98 26.81 -5.83 -15.45
CA ASN A 98 27.83 -6.37 -14.56
C ASN A 98 28.22 -7.82 -14.89
N VAL A 99 27.26 -8.65 -15.27
CA VAL A 99 27.51 -10.05 -15.69
C VAL A 99 28.33 -10.08 -16.97
N ILE A 100 28.04 -9.23 -17.96
CA ILE A 100 28.81 -9.12 -19.21
C ILE A 100 30.23 -8.66 -18.90
N ARG A 101 30.41 -7.65 -18.06
CA ARG A 101 31.72 -7.12 -17.66
C ARG A 101 32.58 -8.18 -16.99
N THR A 102 32.02 -8.98 -16.09
CA THR A 102 32.75 -10.07 -15.42
C THR A 102 33.13 -11.21 -16.39
N ARG A 103 32.28 -11.53 -17.37
CA ARG A 103 32.59 -12.52 -18.41
C ARG A 103 33.75 -12.04 -19.30
N THR A 104 33.74 -10.78 -19.71
CA THR A 104 34.79 -10.18 -20.58
C THR A 104 36.14 -10.19 -19.84
N THR A 105 36.21 -9.80 -18.58
CA THR A 105 37.45 -9.81 -17.80
C THR A 105 37.99 -11.21 -17.58
N ARG A 106 37.13 -12.23 -17.41
CA ARG A 106 37.54 -13.64 -17.29
C ARG A 106 38.15 -14.15 -18.58
N ASN A 107 37.55 -13.85 -19.75
CA ASN A 107 38.05 -14.27 -21.02
C ASN A 107 39.41 -13.62 -21.37
N VAL A 108 39.60 -12.34 -21.05
CA VAL A 108 40.87 -11.64 -21.22
C VAL A 108 41.98 -12.27 -20.37
N ARG A 109 41.70 -12.65 -19.11
CA ARG A 109 42.67 -13.34 -18.22
C ARG A 109 43.07 -14.73 -18.76
N ILE A 110 42.13 -15.52 -19.29
CA ILE A 110 42.41 -16.83 -19.87
C ILE A 110 43.27 -16.70 -21.11
N SER A 111 43.00 -15.77 -22.02
CA SER A 111 43.78 -15.54 -23.23
C SER A 111 45.20 -15.02 -22.93
N ALA A 112 45.37 -14.16 -21.91
CA ALA A 112 46.68 -13.71 -21.46
C ALA A 112 47.52 -14.87 -20.90
N LYS A 113 46.92 -15.73 -20.06
CA LYS A 113 47.60 -16.89 -19.52
C LYS A 113 48.02 -17.90 -20.57
N SER A 114 47.23 -18.14 -21.60
CA SER A 114 47.56 -19.02 -22.72
C SER A 114 48.72 -18.48 -23.60
N ARG A 115 48.79 -17.15 -23.79
CA ARG A 115 49.92 -16.50 -24.53
C ARG A 115 51.22 -16.61 -23.74
N GLN A 116 51.19 -16.46 -22.44
CA GLN A 116 52.37 -16.59 -21.56
C GLN A 116 52.91 -18.02 -21.51
N ALA A 117 52.04 -19.02 -21.50
CA ALA A 117 52.42 -20.42 -21.60
C ALA A 117 53.11 -20.81 -22.90
N ARG A 118 52.70 -20.15 -24.04
CA ARG A 118 53.34 -20.37 -25.35
C ARG A 118 54.70 -19.68 -25.50
N ARG A 119 54.99 -18.63 -24.73
CA ARG A 119 56.31 -17.95 -24.75
C ARG A 119 57.34 -18.61 -23.86
N GLY A 120 56.95 -19.48 -22.92
CA GLY A 120 57.84 -20.20 -22.00
C GLY A 120 58.34 -21.56 -22.50
N LYS A 121 58.05 -21.91 -23.76
CA LYS A 121 58.62 -23.05 -24.45
C LYS A 121 59.58 -22.56 -25.53
#